data_042c61a2cd7177e3b096dea409aeb978
#
_entry.id   042c61a2cd7177e3b096dea409aeb978
#
_cell.length_a   1.000
_cell.length_b   1.000
_cell.length_c   1.000
_cell.angle_alpha   90.00
_cell.angle_beta   90.00
_cell.angle_gamma   90.00
#
_symmetry.space_group_name_H-M   'P 1'
#
loop_
_entity.id
_entity.type
_entity.pdbx_description
1 polymer ?
#
loop_
_entity_poly.entity_id
_entity_poly.type
_entity_poly.pdbx_seq_one_letter_code
_entity_poly.pdbx_strand_id
1 'polypeptide(L)'
;MNQKWNLKNKIVGWAVAALVSVPMALPAQEKSANPFISPFDFPLLLSGNFGELRANHFHGGVDFKTQGVVGKPIRCIADGYISRVTVTPGGYGQAVYITHDNGYTSVHGHLHRFMDGVQQVVEAYQYEHETFAVDLQFEADRFPLKQGEVFALAGNEGYSFGPHLHMEIRKTDTEEYIDPLQFYTDQLKDTTAPRATHVMLYPQVGKGVVNGSSRKKIISLS
;
A
#
# COMPACT_ATOMS: atom_id res chain seq x y z
N MET A 1 -33.38 -37.62 -84.24
CA MET A 1 -32.13 -37.62 -83.45
C MET A 1 -32.47 -37.07 -82.11
N ASN A 2 -32.65 -37.95 -81.10
CA ASN A 2 -33.09 -37.60 -79.77
C ASN A 2 -31.88 -37.59 -78.83
N GLN A 3 -31.50 -36.41 -78.28
CA GLN A 3 -30.61 -36.35 -77.18
C GLN A 3 -31.39 -36.15 -75.89
N LYS A 4 -31.34 -37.18 -75.06
CA LYS A 4 -31.86 -37.18 -73.69
C LYS A 4 -30.83 -36.51 -72.76
N TRP A 5 -31.20 -35.43 -72.12
CA TRP A 5 -30.46 -34.80 -71.06
C TRP A 5 -30.78 -35.47 -69.71
N ASN A 6 -29.77 -36.02 -69.06
CA ASN A 6 -29.94 -36.73 -67.82
C ASN A 6 -29.42 -35.77 -66.68
N LEU A 7 -30.34 -35.10 -66.03
CA LEU A 7 -30.05 -34.26 -64.86
C LEU A 7 -29.89 -35.16 -63.63
N LYS A 8 -28.64 -35.35 -63.19
CA LYS A 8 -28.41 -35.96 -61.89
C LYS A 8 -28.44 -34.83 -60.86
N ASN A 9 -29.49 -34.78 -60.03
CA ASN A 9 -29.57 -33.91 -58.85
C ASN A 9 -28.49 -34.27 -57.83
N LYS A 10 -27.50 -33.41 -57.66
CA LYS A 10 -26.61 -33.49 -56.52
C LYS A 10 -27.24 -32.71 -55.36
N ILE A 11 -27.73 -33.41 -54.37
CA ILE A 11 -28.12 -32.85 -53.09
C ILE A 11 -26.84 -32.52 -52.36
N VAL A 12 -26.52 -31.19 -52.23
CA VAL A 12 -25.43 -30.70 -51.37
C VAL A 12 -26.02 -30.51 -49.98
N GLY A 13 -25.74 -31.48 -49.12
CA GLY A 13 -26.11 -31.36 -47.70
C GLY A 13 -25.24 -30.31 -47.00
N TRP A 14 -25.86 -29.26 -46.52
CA TRP A 14 -25.23 -28.30 -45.63
C TRP A 14 -25.23 -28.90 -44.21
N ALA A 15 -24.06 -29.28 -43.71
CA ALA A 15 -23.86 -29.61 -42.30
C ALA A 15 -23.75 -28.29 -41.52
N VAL A 16 -24.79 -27.92 -40.79
CA VAL A 16 -24.75 -26.82 -39.82
C VAL A 16 -24.05 -27.37 -38.58
N ALA A 17 -22.78 -27.01 -38.42
CA ALA A 17 -22.06 -27.24 -37.16
C ALA A 17 -22.59 -26.26 -36.10
N ALA A 18 -23.41 -26.74 -35.18
CA ALA A 18 -23.82 -25.99 -34.00
C ALA A 18 -22.60 -25.88 -33.08
N LEU A 19 -21.98 -24.68 -33.03
CA LEU A 19 -21.01 -24.33 -32.02
C LEU A 19 -21.74 -24.22 -30.68
N VAL A 20 -21.67 -25.25 -29.87
CA VAL A 20 -22.08 -25.20 -28.45
C VAL A 20 -20.98 -24.43 -27.71
N SER A 21 -21.24 -23.16 -27.46
CA SER A 21 -20.41 -22.37 -26.52
C SER A 21 -20.64 -22.90 -25.12
N VAL A 22 -19.75 -23.76 -24.65
CA VAL A 22 -19.67 -24.10 -23.21
C VAL A 22 -19.18 -22.86 -22.50
N PRO A 23 -19.94 -22.27 -21.56
CA PRO A 23 -19.42 -21.20 -20.74
C PRO A 23 -18.28 -21.78 -19.92
N MET A 24 -17.02 -21.41 -20.24
CA MET A 24 -15.91 -21.63 -19.34
C MET A 24 -16.17 -20.76 -18.10
N ALA A 25 -16.71 -21.39 -17.05
CA ALA A 25 -16.69 -20.77 -15.73
C ALA A 25 -15.21 -20.57 -15.38
N LEU A 26 -14.76 -19.31 -15.42
CA LEU A 26 -13.49 -18.94 -14.81
C LEU A 26 -13.57 -19.40 -13.35
N PRO A 27 -12.57 -20.15 -12.84
CA PRO A 27 -12.55 -20.49 -11.43
C PRO A 27 -12.67 -19.18 -10.66
N ALA A 28 -13.63 -19.10 -9.74
CA ALA A 28 -13.70 -18.01 -8.80
C ALA A 28 -12.32 -17.97 -8.13
N GLN A 29 -11.61 -16.84 -8.28
CA GLN A 29 -10.31 -16.65 -7.65
C GLN A 29 -10.58 -16.79 -6.15
N GLU A 30 -10.13 -17.89 -5.55
CA GLU A 30 -10.20 -18.07 -4.10
C GLU A 30 -9.58 -16.82 -3.51
N LYS A 31 -10.38 -16.06 -2.74
CA LYS A 31 -9.89 -14.89 -2.02
C LYS A 31 -8.79 -15.43 -1.11
N SER A 32 -7.54 -15.25 -1.48
CA SER A 32 -6.39 -15.64 -0.66
C SER A 32 -6.65 -15.10 0.74
N ALA A 33 -6.54 -15.96 1.75
CA ALA A 33 -6.70 -15.52 3.13
C ALA A 33 -5.77 -14.31 3.35
N ASN A 34 -6.30 -13.24 3.94
CA ASN A 34 -5.52 -12.02 4.19
C ASN A 34 -4.27 -12.40 5.00
N PRO A 35 -3.04 -12.18 4.49
CA PRO A 35 -1.84 -12.57 5.18
C PRO A 35 -1.52 -11.68 6.39
N PHE A 36 -2.24 -10.56 6.56
CA PHE A 36 -1.96 -9.55 7.57
C PHE A 36 -3.07 -9.39 8.58
N ILE A 37 -2.70 -9.28 9.85
CA ILE A 37 -3.60 -8.85 10.94
C ILE A 37 -3.56 -7.32 11.11
N SER A 38 -4.49 -6.78 11.90
CA SER A 38 -4.47 -5.37 12.30
C SER A 38 -3.20 -5.04 13.10
N PRO A 39 -2.54 -3.88 12.82
CA PRO A 39 -1.44 -3.38 13.63
C PRO A 39 -1.87 -2.92 15.03
N PHE A 40 -3.17 -2.79 15.29
CA PHE A 40 -3.74 -2.35 16.57
C PHE A 40 -4.79 -3.33 17.09
N ASP A 41 -5.12 -3.24 18.37
CA ASP A 41 -6.19 -4.00 19.04
C ASP A 41 -7.52 -3.25 19.14
N PHE A 42 -7.60 -2.11 18.46
CA PHE A 42 -8.80 -1.30 18.37
C PHE A 42 -9.19 -1.08 16.89
N PRO A 43 -10.43 -0.64 16.60
CA PRO A 43 -10.91 -0.39 15.24
C PRO A 43 -10.04 0.60 14.49
N LEU A 44 -9.66 0.26 13.25
CA LEU A 44 -8.84 1.10 12.40
C LEU A 44 -9.63 2.29 11.86
N LEU A 45 -9.08 3.48 11.98
CA LEU A 45 -9.57 4.71 11.38
C LEU A 45 -8.43 5.40 10.65
N LEU A 46 -8.69 5.90 9.45
CA LEU A 46 -7.69 6.59 8.63
C LEU A 46 -7.67 8.09 8.92
N SER A 47 -6.46 8.67 8.86
CA SER A 47 -6.21 10.11 8.73
C SER A 47 -5.56 10.47 7.40
N GLY A 48 -5.02 9.48 6.67
CA GLY A 48 -4.43 9.62 5.35
C GLY A 48 -4.57 8.34 4.53
N ASN A 49 -4.88 8.48 3.23
CA ASN A 49 -5.07 7.36 2.31
C ASN A 49 -3.82 7.15 1.46
N PHE A 50 -3.66 5.93 0.93
CA PHE A 50 -2.68 5.61 -0.09
C PHE A 50 -2.89 6.48 -1.34
N GLY A 51 -1.80 6.96 -1.94
CA GLY A 51 -1.85 7.75 -3.16
C GLY A 51 -2.34 9.19 -2.99
N GLU A 52 -2.62 9.68 -1.77
CA GLU A 52 -2.94 11.08 -1.55
C GLU A 52 -1.81 11.99 -2.02
N LEU A 53 -2.19 13.12 -2.66
CA LEU A 53 -1.22 14.13 -3.06
C LEU A 53 -0.70 14.88 -1.83
N ARG A 54 0.58 14.75 -1.57
CA ARG A 54 1.34 15.53 -0.58
C ARG A 54 2.04 16.71 -1.27
N ALA A 55 2.77 17.52 -0.53
CA ALA A 55 3.40 18.73 -1.07
C ALA A 55 4.35 18.47 -2.25
N ASN A 56 5.08 17.35 -2.25
CA ASN A 56 6.12 17.01 -3.22
C ASN A 56 6.13 15.54 -3.66
N HIS A 57 5.21 14.70 -3.18
CA HIS A 57 5.12 13.28 -3.50
C HIS A 57 3.69 12.77 -3.34
N PHE A 58 3.43 11.54 -3.75
CA PHE A 58 2.21 10.82 -3.39
C PHE A 58 2.45 10.02 -2.09
N HIS A 59 1.43 9.93 -1.25
CA HIS A 59 1.48 9.18 -0.01
C HIS A 59 1.69 7.70 -0.28
N GLY A 60 2.83 7.14 0.15
CA GLY A 60 3.24 5.75 -0.14
C GLY A 60 2.58 4.70 0.75
N GLY A 61 1.78 5.11 1.72
CA GLY A 61 1.13 4.23 2.68
C GLY A 61 -0.24 4.73 3.11
N VAL A 62 -0.65 4.32 4.29
CA VAL A 62 -1.85 4.80 4.97
C VAL A 62 -1.48 5.34 6.35
N ASP A 63 -2.24 6.32 6.82
CA ASP A 63 -2.06 6.87 8.17
C ASP A 63 -3.20 6.40 9.06
N PHE A 64 -2.91 5.52 10.02
CA PHE A 64 -3.87 5.05 11.02
C PHE A 64 -3.89 5.94 12.25
N LYS A 65 -5.07 6.41 12.63
CA LYS A 65 -5.27 7.19 13.85
C LYS A 65 -4.96 6.35 15.10
N THR A 66 -4.25 6.94 16.05
CA THR A 66 -3.90 6.33 17.34
C THR A 66 -4.76 6.85 18.49
N GLN A 67 -6.04 7.15 18.19
CA GLN A 67 -6.99 7.73 19.17
C GLN A 67 -6.52 9.09 19.73
N GLY A 68 -5.68 9.83 18.98
CA GLY A 68 -5.17 11.15 19.36
C GLY A 68 -4.04 11.12 20.41
N VAL A 69 -3.46 9.97 20.71
CA VAL A 69 -2.41 9.82 21.72
C VAL A 69 -1.18 9.10 21.18
N VAL A 70 -0.03 9.40 21.77
CA VAL A 70 1.25 8.72 21.60
C VAL A 70 1.29 7.49 22.50
N GLY A 71 2.12 6.50 22.16
CA GLY A 71 2.38 5.32 23.00
C GLY A 71 1.44 4.13 22.78
N LYS A 72 0.61 4.13 21.74
CA LYS A 72 -0.19 2.94 21.39
C LYS A 72 0.72 1.81 20.90
N PRO A 73 0.60 0.59 21.46
CA PRO A 73 1.38 -0.55 21.00
C PRO A 73 1.06 -0.89 19.55
N ILE A 74 2.11 -1.13 18.74
CA ILE A 74 2.00 -1.55 17.35
C ILE A 74 2.38 -3.01 17.28
N ARG A 75 1.52 -3.84 16.67
CA ARG A 75 1.72 -5.27 16.49
C ARG A 75 2.30 -5.59 15.13
N CYS A 76 3.19 -6.57 15.09
CA CYS A 76 3.68 -7.14 13.84
C CYS A 76 2.52 -7.77 13.06
N ILE A 77 2.35 -7.36 11.81
CA ILE A 77 1.18 -7.73 11.00
C ILE A 77 1.27 -9.14 10.40
N ALA A 78 2.48 -9.71 10.28
CA ALA A 78 2.77 -11.09 9.86
C ALA A 78 4.13 -11.51 10.42
N ASP A 79 4.41 -12.82 10.46
CA ASP A 79 5.74 -13.35 10.83
C ASP A 79 6.83 -12.72 9.94
N GLY A 80 8.02 -12.50 10.52
CA GLY A 80 9.16 -11.92 9.84
C GLY A 80 10.25 -11.45 10.80
N TYR A 81 10.99 -10.40 10.44
CA TYR A 81 12.04 -9.83 11.27
C TYR A 81 12.21 -8.34 11.00
N ILE A 82 12.72 -7.59 11.97
CA ILE A 82 13.11 -6.18 11.74
C ILE A 82 14.38 -6.18 10.90
N SER A 83 14.24 -5.81 9.64
CA SER A 83 15.34 -5.75 8.67
C SER A 83 16.08 -4.40 8.66
N ARG A 84 15.42 -3.32 9.04
CA ARG A 84 16.00 -1.98 9.08
C ARG A 84 15.30 -1.08 10.08
N VAL A 85 16.09 -0.19 10.69
CA VAL A 85 15.59 0.88 11.55
C VAL A 85 16.20 2.21 11.13
N THR A 86 15.40 3.25 11.05
CA THR A 86 15.88 4.60 10.76
C THR A 86 15.43 5.60 11.83
N VAL A 87 16.28 6.56 12.13
CA VAL A 87 15.97 7.76 12.93
C VAL A 87 16.41 8.98 12.16
N THR A 88 15.48 9.88 11.87
CA THR A 88 15.75 11.11 11.11
C THR A 88 15.01 12.29 11.74
N PRO A 89 15.53 13.52 11.64
CA PRO A 89 14.85 14.70 12.19
C PRO A 89 13.59 15.09 11.40
N GLY A 90 13.37 14.50 10.22
CA GLY A 90 12.23 14.74 9.34
C GLY A 90 11.73 13.44 8.73
N GLY A 91 10.92 13.50 7.67
CA GLY A 91 10.36 12.31 7.00
C GLY A 91 9.58 11.44 7.98
N TYR A 92 9.92 10.15 8.06
CA TYR A 92 9.28 9.21 8.98
C TYR A 92 9.64 9.43 10.47
N GLY A 93 10.63 10.27 10.80
CA GLY A 93 11.13 10.36 12.17
C GLY A 93 11.82 9.06 12.58
N GLN A 94 11.26 8.35 13.54
CA GLN A 94 11.64 6.98 13.88
C GLN A 94 10.82 6.00 13.07
N ALA A 95 11.49 5.08 12.36
CA ALA A 95 10.81 4.06 11.55
C ALA A 95 11.44 2.67 11.66
N VAL A 96 10.58 1.65 11.54
CA VAL A 96 10.95 0.23 11.48
C VAL A 96 10.49 -0.35 10.16
N TYR A 97 11.37 -1.12 9.52
CA TYR A 97 11.09 -1.94 8.35
C TYR A 97 11.07 -3.40 8.80
N ILE A 98 10.00 -4.10 8.49
CA ILE A 98 9.85 -5.53 8.82
C ILE A 98 9.75 -6.30 7.51
N THR A 99 10.71 -7.17 7.25
CA THR A 99 10.66 -8.12 6.15
C THR A 99 9.90 -9.35 6.60
N HIS A 100 8.77 -9.63 5.92
CA HIS A 100 7.88 -10.74 6.25
C HIS A 100 8.17 -11.98 5.41
N ASP A 101 7.88 -13.15 5.96
CA ASP A 101 8.07 -14.45 5.31
C ASP A 101 7.19 -14.64 4.05
N ASN A 102 6.19 -13.79 3.87
CA ASN A 102 5.23 -13.81 2.76
C ASN A 102 5.63 -12.97 1.54
N GLY A 103 6.87 -12.45 1.50
CA GLY A 103 7.41 -11.69 0.38
C GLY A 103 7.06 -10.19 0.37
N TYR A 104 6.51 -9.69 1.47
CA TYR A 104 6.26 -8.27 1.67
C TYR A 104 7.18 -7.68 2.75
N THR A 105 7.42 -6.38 2.63
CA THR A 105 8.06 -5.56 3.67
C THR A 105 7.07 -4.51 4.13
N SER A 106 6.84 -4.40 5.44
CA SER A 106 6.06 -3.31 6.01
C SER A 106 6.98 -2.24 6.61
N VAL A 107 6.61 -0.96 6.38
CA VAL A 107 7.31 0.19 6.95
C VAL A 107 6.37 0.89 7.92
N HIS A 108 6.87 1.17 9.12
CA HIS A 108 6.10 1.79 10.19
C HIS A 108 6.82 3.07 10.61
N GLY A 109 6.21 4.23 10.34
CA GLY A 109 6.79 5.55 10.60
C GLY A 109 6.14 6.29 11.75
N HIS A 110 6.75 7.43 12.10
CA HIS A 110 6.37 8.35 13.18
C HIS A 110 6.34 7.71 14.56
N LEU A 111 7.18 6.68 14.77
CA LEU A 111 7.22 5.92 16.02
C LEU A 111 7.71 6.79 17.18
N HIS A 112 7.20 6.50 18.38
CA HIS A 112 7.65 7.10 19.63
C HIS A 112 8.83 6.34 20.24
N ARG A 113 8.78 5.01 20.17
CA ARG A 113 9.78 4.13 20.77
C ARG A 113 9.80 2.77 20.07
N PHE A 114 10.98 2.20 19.91
CA PHE A 114 11.18 0.83 19.49
C PHE A 114 11.03 -0.15 20.67
N MET A 115 10.92 -1.45 20.37
CA MET A 115 11.09 -2.50 21.39
C MET A 115 12.48 -2.38 22.05
N ASP A 116 12.60 -2.83 23.31
CA ASP A 116 13.78 -2.55 24.14
C ASP A 116 15.11 -2.99 23.50
N GLY A 117 15.19 -4.16 22.90
CA GLY A 117 16.42 -4.63 22.25
C GLY A 117 16.85 -3.76 21.06
N VAL A 118 15.91 -3.29 20.24
CA VAL A 118 16.17 -2.39 19.13
C VAL A 118 16.52 -0.99 19.64
N GLN A 119 15.78 -0.50 20.64
CA GLN A 119 16.04 0.80 21.27
C GLN A 119 17.48 0.90 21.78
N GLN A 120 17.94 -0.13 22.50
CA GLN A 120 19.31 -0.18 23.03
C GLN A 120 20.37 -0.11 21.92
N VAL A 121 20.16 -0.82 20.81
CA VAL A 121 21.11 -0.79 19.68
C VAL A 121 21.14 0.58 19.02
N VAL A 122 19.97 1.21 18.84
CA VAL A 122 19.88 2.57 18.28
C VAL A 122 20.58 3.58 19.18
N GLU A 123 20.30 3.57 20.48
CA GLU A 123 20.93 4.47 21.45
C GLU A 123 22.45 4.27 21.52
N ALA A 124 22.91 3.03 21.56
CA ALA A 124 24.34 2.71 21.55
C ALA A 124 25.03 3.28 20.31
N TYR A 125 24.43 3.09 19.13
CA TYR A 125 24.95 3.65 17.88
C TYR A 125 25.01 5.18 17.93
N GLN A 126 23.94 5.83 18.40
CA GLN A 126 23.88 7.30 18.50
C GLN A 126 24.97 7.87 19.40
N TYR A 127 25.21 7.25 20.58
CA TYR A 127 26.25 7.68 21.51
C TYR A 127 27.65 7.39 20.97
N GLU A 128 27.88 6.22 20.38
CA GLU A 128 29.18 5.84 19.82
C GLU A 128 29.61 6.77 18.68
N HIS A 129 28.66 7.17 17.82
CA HIS A 129 28.94 7.97 16.62
C HIS A 129 28.61 9.47 16.82
N GLU A 130 28.21 9.89 18.02
CA GLU A 130 27.80 11.26 18.33
C GLU A 130 26.79 11.84 17.30
N THR A 131 25.80 11.04 16.90
CA THR A 131 24.83 11.40 15.87
C THR A 131 23.40 11.15 16.30
N PHE A 132 22.47 12.02 15.89
CA PHE A 132 21.04 11.77 16.05
C PHE A 132 20.50 10.82 14.97
N ALA A 133 21.01 10.95 13.74
CA ALA A 133 20.50 10.18 12.60
C ALA A 133 21.06 8.74 12.63
N VAL A 134 20.18 7.79 12.41
CA VAL A 134 20.48 6.35 12.38
C VAL A 134 19.89 5.73 11.13
N ASP A 135 20.64 4.79 10.53
CA ASP A 135 20.19 3.90 9.48
C ASP A 135 20.91 2.55 9.65
N LEU A 136 20.25 1.61 10.32
CA LEU A 136 20.80 0.31 10.66
C LEU A 136 20.02 -0.79 9.97
N GLN A 137 20.75 -1.72 9.35
CA GLN A 137 20.19 -2.94 8.77
C GLN A 137 20.55 -4.14 9.64
N PHE A 138 19.67 -5.13 9.69
CA PHE A 138 19.82 -6.32 10.52
C PHE A 138 19.58 -7.59 9.72
N GLU A 139 20.31 -8.63 10.07
CA GLU A 139 20.10 -9.98 9.57
C GLU A 139 18.85 -10.63 10.19
N ALA A 140 18.30 -11.63 9.52
CA ALA A 140 17.01 -12.22 9.86
C ALA A 140 16.94 -12.83 11.29
N ASP A 141 18.06 -13.28 11.82
CA ASP A 141 18.15 -13.88 13.15
C ASP A 141 18.30 -12.87 14.29
N ARG A 142 18.53 -11.59 13.97
CA ARG A 142 18.82 -10.57 14.99
C ARG A 142 17.60 -10.12 15.77
N PHE A 143 16.49 -9.84 15.08
CA PHE A 143 15.24 -9.38 15.68
C PHE A 143 14.05 -10.06 15.01
N PRO A 144 13.89 -11.38 15.18
CA PRO A 144 12.73 -12.09 14.67
C PRO A 144 11.46 -11.63 15.36
N LEU A 145 10.34 -11.61 14.63
CA LEU A 145 9.03 -11.21 15.14
C LEU A 145 7.95 -12.21 14.72
N LYS A 146 7.05 -12.49 15.64
CA LYS A 146 5.84 -13.25 15.35
C LYS A 146 4.65 -12.32 15.10
N GLN A 147 3.74 -12.77 14.26
CA GLN A 147 2.48 -12.07 14.04
C GLN A 147 1.78 -11.80 15.38
N GLY A 148 1.38 -10.54 15.59
CA GLY A 148 0.73 -10.07 16.82
C GLY A 148 1.69 -9.62 17.91
N GLU A 149 2.98 -9.85 17.79
CA GLU A 149 3.99 -9.38 18.75
C GLU A 149 4.14 -7.85 18.68
N VAL A 150 4.22 -7.20 19.84
CA VAL A 150 4.42 -5.75 19.93
C VAL A 150 5.89 -5.42 19.70
N PHE A 151 6.19 -4.60 18.71
CA PHE A 151 7.57 -4.25 18.35
C PHE A 151 7.91 -2.76 18.52
N ALA A 152 6.90 -1.90 18.65
CA ALA A 152 7.08 -0.46 18.80
C ALA A 152 5.86 0.22 19.41
N LEU A 153 6.01 1.48 19.75
CA LEU A 153 4.93 2.37 20.18
C LEU A 153 4.71 3.46 19.14
N ALA A 154 3.44 3.69 18.77
CA ALA A 154 3.05 4.76 17.85
C ALA A 154 3.34 6.13 18.45
N GLY A 155 3.73 7.08 17.61
CA GLY A 155 4.17 8.39 18.02
C GLY A 155 3.70 9.54 17.14
N ASN A 156 4.56 10.55 17.05
CA ASN A 156 4.36 11.78 16.29
C ASN A 156 5.70 12.37 15.80
N GLU A 157 6.73 11.51 15.63
CA GLU A 157 8.07 11.94 15.25
C GLU A 157 8.16 12.26 13.75
N GLY A 158 9.15 13.07 13.38
CA GLY A 158 9.39 13.47 11.99
C GLY A 158 8.37 14.48 11.44
N TYR A 159 7.98 14.34 10.16
CA TYR A 159 6.98 15.22 9.55
C TYR A 159 5.56 14.71 9.84
N SER A 160 5.09 14.97 11.03
CA SER A 160 3.77 14.58 11.52
C SER A 160 3.05 15.76 12.17
N PHE A 161 1.75 15.90 11.93
CA PHE A 161 0.91 16.98 12.47
C PHE A 161 0.02 16.51 13.64
N GLY A 162 0.19 15.29 14.09
CA GLY A 162 -0.55 14.71 15.20
C GLY A 162 -0.33 13.19 15.31
N PRO A 163 -0.58 12.60 16.49
CA PRO A 163 -0.30 11.19 16.73
C PRO A 163 -1.02 10.27 15.74
N HIS A 164 -0.26 9.50 14.97
CA HIS A 164 -0.75 8.48 14.03
C HIS A 164 0.36 7.45 13.74
N LEU A 165 -0.01 6.35 13.13
CA LEU A 165 0.91 5.39 12.55
C LEU A 165 0.87 5.54 11.02
N HIS A 166 1.97 5.97 10.42
CA HIS A 166 2.19 5.82 9.00
C HIS A 166 2.61 4.38 8.71
N MET A 167 1.89 3.67 7.83
CA MET A 167 2.20 2.29 7.49
C MET A 167 2.19 2.08 5.97
N GLU A 168 3.29 1.52 5.46
CA GLU A 168 3.42 1.09 4.07
C GLU A 168 3.49 -0.42 3.98
N ILE A 169 3.09 -0.96 2.84
CA ILE A 169 3.37 -2.33 2.43
C ILE A 169 4.08 -2.26 1.08
N ARG A 170 5.20 -2.97 0.96
CA ARG A 170 6.01 -3.04 -0.25
C ARG A 170 6.27 -4.50 -0.61
N LYS A 171 6.49 -4.78 -1.90
CA LYS A 171 7.11 -6.05 -2.30
C LYS A 171 8.56 -6.04 -1.85
N THR A 172 9.02 -7.10 -1.21
CA THR A 172 10.39 -7.15 -0.68
C THR A 172 11.45 -7.11 -1.77
N ASP A 173 11.21 -7.72 -2.92
CA ASP A 173 12.17 -7.86 -4.03
C ASP A 173 12.32 -6.59 -4.88
N THR A 174 11.23 -5.81 -5.05
CA THR A 174 11.18 -4.68 -5.97
C THR A 174 11.02 -3.34 -5.26
N GLU A 175 10.76 -3.32 -3.95
CA GLU A 175 10.39 -2.12 -3.17
C GLU A 175 9.14 -1.41 -3.73
N GLU A 176 8.35 -2.07 -4.59
CA GLU A 176 7.11 -1.51 -5.14
C GLU A 176 6.08 -1.32 -4.03
N TYR A 177 5.54 -0.10 -3.96
CA TYR A 177 4.49 0.24 -3.01
C TYR A 177 3.18 -0.45 -3.36
N ILE A 178 2.59 -1.08 -2.38
CA ILE A 178 1.28 -1.75 -2.47
C ILE A 178 0.29 -0.98 -1.63
N ASP A 179 -0.91 -0.72 -2.16
CA ASP A 179 -1.98 -0.09 -1.38
C ASP A 179 -2.36 -0.97 -0.18
N PRO A 180 -2.07 -0.55 1.07
CA PRO A 180 -2.39 -1.35 2.25
C PRO A 180 -3.88 -1.61 2.41
N LEU A 181 -4.76 -0.75 1.86
CA LEU A 181 -6.21 -0.87 2.03
C LEU A 181 -6.76 -2.16 1.44
N GLN A 182 -6.12 -2.73 0.41
CA GLN A 182 -6.56 -4.03 -0.15
C GLN A 182 -6.54 -5.17 0.89
N PHE A 183 -5.73 -5.04 1.95
CA PHE A 183 -5.63 -6.02 3.03
C PHE A 183 -6.54 -5.70 4.23
N TYR A 184 -7.03 -4.47 4.34
CA TYR A 184 -7.78 -3.99 5.51
C TYR A 184 -9.22 -3.56 5.21
N THR A 185 -9.74 -3.81 4.00
CA THR A 185 -11.10 -3.41 3.58
C THR A 185 -12.19 -3.90 4.53
N ASP A 186 -12.05 -5.11 5.07
CA ASP A 186 -13.03 -5.70 5.99
C ASP A 186 -12.98 -5.10 7.42
N GLN A 187 -11.89 -4.39 7.74
CA GLN A 187 -11.62 -3.78 9.05
C GLN A 187 -11.85 -2.25 9.04
N LEU A 188 -11.89 -1.65 7.85
CA LEU A 188 -12.13 -0.23 7.65
C LEU A 188 -13.57 -0.02 7.21
N LYS A 189 -14.31 0.75 8.00
CA LYS A 189 -15.68 1.10 7.67
C LYS A 189 -15.69 2.50 7.05
N ASP A 190 -15.58 2.58 5.72
CA ASP A 190 -15.81 3.81 4.97
C ASP A 190 -17.13 3.69 4.19
N THR A 191 -18.09 4.52 4.54
CA THR A 191 -19.41 4.63 3.88
C THR A 191 -19.56 5.95 3.14
N THR A 192 -18.49 6.77 3.09
CA THR A 192 -18.54 8.10 2.50
C THR A 192 -18.20 8.05 1.02
N ALA A 193 -19.15 8.35 0.15
CA ALA A 193 -18.89 8.45 -1.28
C ALA A 193 -17.88 9.58 -1.58
N PRO A 194 -16.89 9.37 -2.47
CA PRO A 194 -15.95 10.40 -2.85
C PRO A 194 -16.66 11.57 -3.52
N ARG A 195 -16.26 12.80 -3.18
CA ARG A 195 -16.77 14.03 -3.80
C ARG A 195 -15.62 14.81 -4.39
N ALA A 196 -15.65 15.01 -5.68
CA ALA A 196 -14.74 15.93 -6.35
C ALA A 196 -15.13 17.37 -6.02
N THR A 197 -14.25 18.13 -5.37
CA THR A 197 -14.47 19.53 -4.99
C THR A 197 -13.72 20.48 -5.88
N HIS A 198 -12.59 20.05 -6.43
CA HIS A 198 -11.72 20.87 -7.27
C HIS A 198 -11.06 20.04 -8.37
N VAL A 199 -10.80 20.68 -9.50
CA VAL A 199 -9.91 20.17 -10.54
C VAL A 199 -8.71 21.09 -10.64
N MET A 200 -7.50 20.52 -10.59
CA MET A 200 -6.27 21.27 -10.78
C MET A 200 -5.66 20.92 -12.13
N LEU A 201 -5.51 21.93 -12.97
CA LEU A 201 -4.93 21.81 -14.32
C LEU A 201 -3.49 22.32 -14.29
N TYR A 202 -2.56 21.48 -14.73
CA TYR A 202 -1.15 21.82 -14.87
C TYR A 202 -0.81 21.93 -16.35
N PRO A 203 -0.57 23.14 -16.91
CA PRO A 203 -0.04 23.28 -18.24
C PRO A 203 1.30 22.56 -18.39
N GLN A 204 1.51 21.85 -19.48
CA GLN A 204 2.80 21.25 -19.76
C GLN A 204 3.85 22.35 -19.95
N VAL A 205 4.96 22.25 -19.22
CA VAL A 205 6.04 23.25 -19.29
C VAL A 205 6.54 23.43 -20.74
N GLY A 206 6.52 24.68 -21.22
CA GLY A 206 6.97 25.05 -22.57
C GLY A 206 6.05 24.64 -23.73
N LYS A 207 4.91 24.00 -23.48
CA LYS A 207 4.03 23.45 -24.54
C LYS A 207 2.55 23.74 -24.37
N GLY A 208 2.12 24.23 -23.23
CA GLY A 208 0.69 24.41 -23.00
C GLY A 208 0.34 25.62 -22.14
N VAL A 209 -0.90 26.10 -22.31
CA VAL A 209 -1.50 27.12 -21.46
C VAL A 209 -2.93 26.72 -21.10
N VAL A 210 -3.39 27.15 -19.93
CA VAL A 210 -4.79 27.03 -19.52
C VAL A 210 -5.36 28.44 -19.41
N ASN A 211 -6.33 28.78 -20.26
CA ASN A 211 -6.90 30.13 -20.36
C ASN A 211 -5.81 31.21 -20.55
N GLY A 212 -4.85 30.97 -21.43
CA GLY A 212 -3.77 31.92 -21.75
C GLY A 212 -2.64 31.99 -20.68
N SER A 213 -2.69 31.22 -19.63
CA SER A 213 -1.68 31.20 -18.57
C SER A 213 -0.87 29.91 -18.55
N SER A 214 0.45 30.00 -18.41
CA SER A 214 1.36 28.87 -18.17
C SER A 214 1.38 28.40 -16.70
N ARG A 215 0.63 29.06 -15.82
CA ARG A 215 0.53 28.70 -14.41
C ARG A 215 -0.59 27.67 -14.18
N LYS A 216 -0.46 26.86 -13.13
CA LYS A 216 -1.53 25.95 -12.70
C LYS A 216 -2.83 26.72 -12.46
N LYS A 217 -3.95 26.12 -12.78
CA LYS A 217 -5.28 26.67 -12.51
C LYS A 217 -6.08 25.70 -11.65
N ILE A 218 -6.71 26.22 -10.60
CA ILE A 218 -7.65 25.48 -9.77
C ILE A 218 -9.06 25.91 -10.15
N ILE A 219 -9.93 24.94 -10.40
CA ILE A 219 -11.34 25.11 -10.71
C ILE A 219 -12.14 24.44 -9.61
N SER A 220 -12.95 25.20 -8.88
CA SER A 220 -13.92 24.65 -7.92
C SER A 220 -15.07 23.99 -8.67
N LEU A 221 -15.48 22.82 -8.20
CA LEU A 221 -16.67 22.13 -8.67
C LEU A 221 -17.81 22.40 -7.68
N SER A 222 -18.92 22.88 -8.18
CA SER A 222 -20.13 23.14 -7.41
C SER A 222 -20.96 21.87 -7.22
#